data_34c103400ee15a083c796fd7da9ba41c
#
_entry.id   34c103400ee15a083c796fd7da9ba41c
#
_cell.length_a   1.000
_cell.length_b   1.000
_cell.length_c   1.000
_cell.angle_alpha   90.00
_cell.angle_beta   90.00
_cell.angle_gamma   90.00
#
_symmetry.space_group_name_H-M   'P 1'
#
loop_
_entity.id
_entity.type
_entity.pdbx_description
1 polymer ?
#
loop_
_entity_poly.entity_id
_entity_poly.type
_entity_poly.pdbx_seq_one_letter_code
_entity_poly.pdbx_strand_id
1 'polypeptide(L)'
;MFTAPQLEEYRREGYVLCPDFLSPAEIAALRADLDSIAAGNTLASHDKTRLEMEPDQPPTGRLIRRLYEPCTHYPSFRALSDSAKLLDCVEQLLGPDLIFHYSKINMKPPHIGSVVEWHQDWSYYPLTNRDSVSILFYLDDARVENGCLQVIPRRHLQPLMDHTSGGFFRGKITEKVDDSQALPLEGKAGSVIFMHCMTPHSSVTNTSDKSRRTLILSYRAADAYPIYCGVMSTSADPHLRLVRGKYSSTARATETQIPIPRYETKVASLYELQEQARAAEKKT
;
A
#
# COMPACT_ATOMS: atom_id res chain seq x y z
N MET A 1 4.61 -11.40 -17.18
CA MET A 1 3.21 -11.95 -17.19
C MET A 1 3.12 -13.09 -16.19
N PHE A 2 1.98 -13.23 -15.53
CA PHE A 2 1.68 -14.37 -14.67
C PHE A 2 1.52 -15.65 -15.49
N THR A 3 1.89 -16.76 -14.89
CA THR A 3 1.48 -18.10 -15.33
C THR A 3 0.01 -18.36 -14.96
N ALA A 4 -0.63 -19.35 -15.61
CA ALA A 4 -2.01 -19.71 -15.27
C ALA A 4 -2.18 -20.10 -13.77
N PRO A 5 -1.28 -20.90 -13.15
CA PRO A 5 -1.35 -21.17 -11.70
C PRO A 5 -1.26 -19.94 -10.81
N GLN A 6 -0.43 -18.94 -11.15
CA GLN A 6 -0.33 -17.70 -10.39
C GLN A 6 -1.60 -16.85 -10.46
N LEU A 7 -2.23 -16.78 -11.64
CA LEU A 7 -3.53 -16.10 -11.78
C LEU A 7 -4.63 -16.80 -10.98
N GLU A 8 -4.64 -18.13 -10.98
CA GLU A 8 -5.58 -18.91 -10.19
C GLU A 8 -5.34 -18.69 -8.67
N GLU A 9 -4.08 -18.68 -8.24
CA GLU A 9 -3.70 -18.37 -6.86
C GLU A 9 -4.21 -16.99 -6.45
N TYR A 10 -3.95 -15.95 -7.26
CA TYR A 10 -4.43 -14.60 -6.97
C TYR A 10 -5.97 -14.56 -6.83
N ARG A 11 -6.69 -15.18 -7.76
CA ARG A 11 -8.16 -15.21 -7.72
C ARG A 11 -8.71 -15.96 -6.51
N ARG A 12 -8.05 -17.03 -6.10
CA ARG A 12 -8.47 -17.85 -4.97
C ARG A 12 -8.07 -17.26 -3.63
N GLU A 13 -6.84 -16.79 -3.50
CA GLU A 13 -6.28 -16.37 -2.22
C GLU A 13 -6.38 -14.86 -1.96
N GLY A 14 -6.55 -14.03 -3.01
CA GLY A 14 -6.56 -12.57 -2.94
C GLY A 14 -5.18 -11.95 -3.01
N TYR A 15 -4.16 -12.74 -3.22
CA TYR A 15 -2.79 -12.30 -3.44
C TYR A 15 -1.98 -13.35 -4.21
N VAL A 16 -0.84 -12.94 -4.76
CA VAL A 16 0.19 -13.83 -5.27
C VAL A 16 1.56 -13.24 -4.98
N LEU A 17 2.47 -14.08 -4.47
CA LEU A 17 3.87 -13.73 -4.23
C LEU A 17 4.73 -14.24 -5.40
N CYS A 18 5.46 -13.34 -6.03
CA CYS A 18 6.38 -13.63 -7.12
C CYS A 18 7.81 -13.37 -6.65
N PRO A 19 8.61 -14.39 -6.32
CA PRO A 19 10.02 -14.22 -5.98
C PRO A 19 10.82 -13.73 -7.20
N ASP A 20 11.96 -13.09 -6.93
CA ASP A 20 12.95 -12.67 -7.95
C ASP A 20 12.33 -11.84 -9.11
N PHE A 21 11.28 -11.05 -8.81
CA PHE A 21 10.63 -10.19 -9.79
C PHE A 21 11.54 -9.04 -10.21
N LEU A 22 12.27 -8.41 -9.28
CA LEU A 22 13.31 -7.44 -9.58
C LEU A 22 14.68 -8.10 -9.54
N SER A 23 15.52 -7.75 -10.49
CA SER A 23 16.94 -8.14 -10.51
C SER A 23 17.71 -7.45 -9.37
N PRO A 24 18.86 -8.00 -8.94
CA PRO A 24 19.72 -7.34 -7.96
C PRO A 24 20.17 -5.93 -8.37
N ALA A 25 20.35 -5.66 -9.67
CA ALA A 25 20.71 -4.35 -10.18
C ALA A 25 19.57 -3.33 -10.03
N GLU A 26 18.31 -3.73 -10.33
CA GLU A 26 17.15 -2.88 -10.14
C GLU A 26 16.95 -2.54 -8.66
N ILE A 27 17.09 -3.53 -7.77
CA ILE A 27 17.01 -3.32 -6.31
C ILE A 27 18.10 -2.35 -5.84
N ALA A 28 19.34 -2.53 -6.28
CA ALA A 28 20.46 -1.68 -5.90
C ALA A 28 20.24 -0.22 -6.33
N ALA A 29 19.72 0.01 -7.54
CA ALA A 29 19.39 1.34 -8.02
C ALA A 29 18.28 2.01 -7.16
N LEU A 30 17.18 1.31 -6.89
CA LEU A 30 16.09 1.84 -6.05
C LEU A 30 16.54 2.13 -4.61
N ARG A 31 17.40 1.28 -4.05
CA ARG A 31 17.97 1.52 -2.72
C ARG A 31 18.88 2.74 -2.69
N ALA A 32 19.75 2.91 -3.70
CA ALA A 32 20.64 4.07 -3.79
C ALA A 32 19.85 5.38 -3.84
N ASP A 33 18.75 5.42 -4.58
CA ASP A 33 17.88 6.60 -4.60
C ASP A 33 17.25 6.87 -3.23
N LEU A 34 16.78 5.83 -2.54
CA LEU A 34 16.24 5.98 -1.17
C LEU A 34 17.28 6.48 -0.18
N ASP A 35 18.49 5.94 -0.25
CA ASP A 35 19.59 6.34 0.62
C ASP A 35 19.98 7.80 0.37
N SER A 36 19.96 8.25 -0.89
CA SER A 36 20.18 9.65 -1.29
C SER A 36 19.09 10.58 -0.74
N ILE A 37 17.82 10.15 -0.83
CA ILE A 37 16.68 10.90 -0.26
C ILE A 37 16.82 11.02 1.26
N ALA A 38 17.15 9.93 1.94
CA ALA A 38 17.34 9.91 3.38
C ALA A 38 18.49 10.82 3.83
N ALA A 39 19.62 10.82 3.09
CA ALA A 39 20.79 11.62 3.41
C ALA A 39 20.51 13.12 3.45
N GLY A 40 19.58 13.62 2.64
CA GLY A 40 19.20 15.03 2.53
C GLY A 40 18.19 15.51 3.58
N ASN A 41 17.65 14.61 4.43
CA ASN A 41 16.54 14.92 5.34
C ASN A 41 16.84 14.54 6.78
N THR A 42 16.34 15.36 7.75
CA THR A 42 16.39 15.10 9.18
C THR A 42 15.01 15.33 9.80
N LEU A 43 14.78 14.87 11.04
CA LEU A 43 13.52 15.14 11.75
C LEU A 43 13.22 16.64 11.83
N ALA A 44 14.23 17.47 12.10
CA ALA A 44 14.07 18.93 12.19
C ALA A 44 13.94 19.61 10.82
N SER A 45 14.45 18.99 9.74
CA SER A 45 14.53 19.61 8.41
C SER A 45 14.24 18.58 7.33
N HIS A 46 12.97 18.37 7.01
CA HIS A 46 12.51 17.51 5.94
C HIS A 46 11.29 18.11 5.25
N ASP A 47 11.04 17.66 4.03
CA ASP A 47 9.81 17.99 3.29
C ASP A 47 8.64 17.17 3.84
N LYS A 48 7.84 17.77 4.73
CA LYS A 48 6.67 17.15 5.35
C LYS A 48 5.56 16.78 4.36
N THR A 49 5.60 17.27 3.15
CA THR A 49 4.64 16.91 2.11
C THR A 49 4.96 15.57 1.46
N ARG A 50 6.23 15.14 1.54
CA ARG A 50 6.72 13.89 0.93
C ARG A 50 7.22 12.87 1.94
N LEU A 51 7.66 13.31 3.10
CA LEU A 51 8.30 12.44 4.09
C LEU A 51 7.55 12.46 5.41
N GLU A 52 7.38 11.29 5.98
CA GLU A 52 7.00 11.09 7.38
C GLU A 52 8.20 10.46 8.09
N MET A 53 8.71 11.15 9.10
CA MET A 53 9.86 10.69 9.89
C MET A 53 9.41 9.88 11.09
N GLU A 54 10.24 8.96 11.56
CA GLU A 54 10.01 8.33 12.87
C GLU A 54 10.05 9.40 13.96
N PRO A 55 9.03 9.48 14.85
CA PRO A 55 8.96 10.56 15.85
C PRO A 55 9.99 10.42 16.96
N ASP A 56 10.35 9.18 17.33
CA ASP A 56 11.21 8.89 18.49
C ASP A 56 12.69 8.87 18.09
N GLN A 57 13.19 10.01 17.59
CA GLN A 57 14.58 10.22 17.22
C GLN A 57 15.02 11.65 17.51
N PRO A 58 16.32 11.94 17.64
CA PRO A 58 16.79 13.31 17.84
C PRO A 58 16.49 14.19 16.62
N PRO A 59 16.48 15.53 16.76
CA PRO A 59 16.21 16.46 15.65
C PRO A 59 17.10 16.26 14.41
N THR A 60 18.33 15.78 14.61
CA THR A 60 19.29 15.43 13.55
C THR A 60 19.11 14.01 13.00
N GLY A 61 18.17 13.24 13.56
CA GLY A 61 17.90 11.86 13.14
C GLY A 61 17.33 11.80 11.72
N ARG A 62 17.61 10.69 11.03
CA ARG A 62 17.29 10.50 9.59
C ARG A 62 16.41 9.27 9.35
N LEU A 63 15.78 8.73 10.38
CA LEU A 63 14.92 7.57 10.24
C LEU A 63 13.59 7.98 9.62
N ILE A 64 13.37 7.52 8.41
CA ILE A 64 12.15 7.77 7.66
C ILE A 64 11.19 6.61 7.89
N ARG A 65 9.93 6.93 8.20
CA ARG A 65 8.82 5.99 8.32
C ARG A 65 8.15 5.75 6.98
N ARG A 66 7.98 6.83 6.19
CA ARG A 66 7.29 6.78 4.89
C ARG A 66 7.79 7.83 3.92
N LEU A 67 7.84 7.45 2.65
CA LEU A 67 7.99 8.36 1.51
C LEU A 67 6.70 8.30 0.67
N TYR A 68 6.10 9.46 0.43
CA TYR A 68 4.88 9.61 -0.37
C TYR A 68 5.20 9.90 -1.83
N GLU A 69 4.43 9.32 -2.72
CA GLU A 69 4.42 9.52 -4.17
C GLU A 69 5.80 9.46 -4.84
N PRO A 70 6.64 8.44 -4.55
CA PRO A 70 7.95 8.32 -5.18
C PRO A 70 7.87 8.26 -6.71
N CYS A 71 6.85 7.63 -7.27
CA CYS A 71 6.68 7.53 -8.73
C CYS A 71 6.32 8.86 -9.40
N THR A 72 5.90 9.87 -8.67
CA THR A 72 5.68 11.23 -9.19
C THR A 72 6.96 12.05 -9.17
N HIS A 73 7.78 11.85 -8.13
CA HIS A 73 8.89 12.74 -7.83
C HIS A 73 10.27 12.20 -8.26
N TYR A 74 10.41 10.89 -8.49
CA TYR A 74 11.70 10.27 -8.77
C TYR A 74 11.65 9.37 -10.00
N PRO A 75 12.51 9.60 -11.00
CA PRO A 75 12.46 8.91 -12.30
C PRO A 75 12.61 7.38 -12.22
N SER A 76 13.42 6.86 -11.30
CA SER A 76 13.63 5.41 -11.16
C SER A 76 12.34 4.67 -10.73
N PHE A 77 11.63 5.22 -9.73
CA PHE A 77 10.36 4.66 -9.29
C PHE A 77 9.28 4.84 -10.35
N ARG A 78 9.32 5.96 -11.08
CA ARG A 78 8.43 6.19 -12.22
C ARG A 78 8.65 5.15 -13.30
N ALA A 79 9.89 4.90 -13.70
CA ALA A 79 10.23 3.91 -14.72
C ALA A 79 9.77 2.51 -14.33
N LEU A 80 9.89 2.12 -13.05
CA LEU A 80 9.36 0.84 -12.57
C LEU A 80 7.84 0.80 -12.70
N SER A 81 7.12 1.84 -12.26
CA SER A 81 5.65 1.89 -12.32
C SER A 81 5.09 1.84 -13.74
N ASP A 82 5.87 2.30 -14.72
CA ASP A 82 5.46 2.33 -16.13
C ASP A 82 6.08 1.16 -16.94
N SER A 83 6.81 0.23 -16.29
CA SER A 83 7.49 -0.86 -16.98
C SER A 83 6.52 -1.87 -17.59
N ALA A 84 6.78 -2.28 -18.84
CA ALA A 84 5.95 -3.27 -19.53
C ALA A 84 5.81 -4.57 -18.73
N LYS A 85 6.91 -5.04 -18.12
CA LYS A 85 6.93 -6.24 -17.26
C LYS A 85 5.90 -6.19 -16.14
N LEU A 86 5.75 -5.03 -15.48
CA LEU A 86 4.78 -4.84 -14.42
C LEU A 86 3.37 -4.68 -14.96
N LEU A 87 3.20 -3.83 -15.98
CA LEU A 87 1.89 -3.52 -16.55
C LEU A 87 1.26 -4.74 -17.23
N ASP A 88 2.05 -5.66 -17.81
CA ASP A 88 1.55 -6.92 -18.34
C ASP A 88 0.94 -7.82 -17.26
N CYS A 89 1.48 -7.80 -16.04
CA CYS A 89 0.88 -8.49 -14.90
C CYS A 89 -0.41 -7.80 -14.43
N VAL A 90 -0.39 -6.48 -14.34
CA VAL A 90 -1.56 -5.70 -13.90
C VAL A 90 -2.74 -5.85 -14.87
N GLU A 91 -2.46 -5.85 -16.18
CA GLU A 91 -3.47 -6.05 -17.22
C GLU A 91 -4.16 -7.42 -17.11
N GLN A 92 -3.41 -8.47 -16.78
CA GLN A 92 -4.00 -9.80 -16.56
C GLN A 92 -4.97 -9.85 -15.36
N LEU A 93 -4.83 -8.92 -14.40
CA LEU A 93 -5.69 -8.84 -13.21
C LEU A 93 -6.88 -7.90 -13.40
N LEU A 94 -6.69 -6.76 -14.05
CA LEU A 94 -7.64 -5.64 -14.08
C LEU A 94 -8.21 -5.33 -15.47
N GLY A 95 -7.69 -5.98 -16.53
CA GLY A 95 -8.05 -5.68 -17.92
C GLY A 95 -7.14 -4.61 -18.55
N PRO A 96 -7.44 -4.22 -19.82
CA PRO A 96 -6.49 -3.48 -20.66
C PRO A 96 -6.39 -1.98 -20.36
N ASP A 97 -7.38 -1.40 -19.70
CA ASP A 97 -7.46 0.04 -19.46
C ASP A 97 -7.07 0.32 -18.00
N LEU A 98 -5.84 0.83 -17.78
CA LEU A 98 -5.21 0.88 -16.48
C LEU A 98 -4.89 2.31 -16.04
N ILE A 99 -5.31 2.65 -14.83
CA ILE A 99 -4.96 3.89 -14.14
C ILE A 99 -3.97 3.55 -13.01
N PHE A 100 -2.81 4.21 -13.02
CA PHE A 100 -1.96 4.29 -11.85
C PHE A 100 -2.62 5.19 -10.81
N HIS A 101 -2.75 4.70 -9.58
CA HIS A 101 -3.55 5.36 -8.57
C HIS A 101 -2.68 6.17 -7.59
N TYR A 102 -1.69 5.54 -6.95
CA TYR A 102 -0.75 6.21 -6.05
C TYR A 102 0.49 5.34 -5.78
N SER A 103 1.49 5.94 -5.13
CA SER A 103 2.68 5.23 -4.64
C SER A 103 3.11 5.68 -3.25
N LYS A 104 3.72 4.77 -2.50
CA LYS A 104 4.37 5.05 -1.22
C LYS A 104 5.49 4.05 -0.94
N ILE A 105 6.44 4.44 -0.10
CA ILE A 105 7.41 3.50 0.48
C ILE A 105 7.22 3.50 1.99
N ASN A 106 6.92 2.35 2.55
CA ASN A 106 6.89 2.13 3.99
C ASN A 106 8.23 1.57 4.45
N MET A 107 8.80 2.16 5.49
CA MET A 107 10.09 1.79 6.04
C MET A 107 9.92 1.36 7.49
N LYS A 108 10.57 0.27 7.86
CA LYS A 108 10.69 -0.21 9.23
C LYS A 108 12.17 -0.29 9.58
N PRO A 109 12.75 0.76 10.19
CA PRO A 109 14.13 0.73 10.69
C PRO A 109 14.31 -0.38 11.74
N PRO A 110 15.58 -0.81 12.01
CA PRO A 110 15.86 -1.79 13.06
C PRO A 110 15.30 -1.37 14.41
N HIS A 111 14.67 -2.30 15.12
CA HIS A 111 14.09 -2.13 16.47
C HIS A 111 13.02 -1.05 16.57
N ILE A 112 12.60 -0.49 15.45
CA ILE A 112 11.59 0.56 15.34
C ILE A 112 10.62 0.14 14.25
N GLY A 113 9.65 0.91 14.03
CA GLY A 113 8.70 0.70 12.95
C GLY A 113 7.32 0.44 13.51
N SER A 114 6.47 1.36 13.20
CA SER A 114 5.09 1.34 13.66
C SER A 114 4.35 0.14 13.11
N VAL A 115 3.49 -0.43 13.94
CA VAL A 115 2.50 -1.42 13.52
C VAL A 115 1.61 -0.80 12.45
N VAL A 116 1.34 -1.54 11.40
CA VAL A 116 0.22 -1.27 10.50
C VAL A 116 -0.88 -2.26 10.87
N GLU A 117 -1.96 -1.74 11.43
CA GLU A 117 -3.10 -2.53 11.89
C GLU A 117 -3.79 -3.24 10.74
N TRP A 118 -4.55 -4.30 11.05
CA TRP A 118 -5.39 -4.99 10.06
C TRP A 118 -6.32 -4.03 9.35
N HIS A 119 -6.27 -4.00 8.03
CA HIS A 119 -7.09 -3.16 7.19
C HIS A 119 -7.28 -3.75 5.79
N GLN A 120 -8.19 -3.19 5.04
CA GLN A 120 -8.42 -3.47 3.62
C GLN A 120 -8.24 -2.15 2.87
N ASP A 121 -7.42 -2.13 1.84
CA ASP A 121 -7.07 -0.90 1.11
C ASP A 121 -8.30 -0.17 0.54
N TRP A 122 -9.29 -0.93 0.04
CA TRP A 122 -10.52 -0.38 -0.53
C TRP A 122 -11.29 0.53 0.44
N SER A 123 -11.15 0.34 1.76
CA SER A 123 -11.80 1.17 2.77
C SER A 123 -11.32 2.63 2.79
N TYR A 124 -10.10 2.90 2.30
CA TYR A 124 -9.50 4.24 2.26
C TYR A 124 -9.90 5.03 1.01
N TYR A 125 -10.09 4.34 -0.09
CA TYR A 125 -10.43 4.90 -1.39
C TYR A 125 -11.51 4.05 -2.08
N PRO A 126 -12.74 4.04 -1.54
CA PRO A 126 -13.79 3.21 -2.10
C PRO A 126 -14.06 3.58 -3.55
N LEU A 127 -14.10 2.55 -4.39
CA LEU A 127 -14.33 2.64 -5.82
C LEU A 127 -15.71 2.08 -6.17
N THR A 128 -16.22 2.39 -7.35
CA THR A 128 -17.50 1.85 -7.86
C THR A 128 -17.49 0.34 -8.06
N ASN A 129 -16.30 -0.26 -8.14
CA ASN A 129 -16.06 -1.70 -8.17
C ASN A 129 -14.76 -2.05 -7.44
N ARG A 130 -14.41 -3.34 -7.38
CA ARG A 130 -13.25 -3.84 -6.64
C ARG A 130 -12.02 -4.10 -7.52
N ASP A 131 -12.01 -3.60 -8.75
CA ASP A 131 -10.89 -3.81 -9.67
C ASP A 131 -9.74 -2.84 -9.38
N SER A 132 -9.08 -3.11 -8.27
CA SER A 132 -7.88 -2.41 -7.83
C SER A 132 -6.91 -3.40 -7.19
N VAL A 133 -5.61 -3.19 -7.43
CA VAL A 133 -4.52 -4.01 -6.94
C VAL A 133 -3.43 -3.15 -6.30
N SER A 134 -2.98 -3.57 -5.13
CA SER A 134 -1.77 -3.04 -4.49
C SER A 134 -0.60 -3.98 -4.76
N ILE A 135 0.52 -3.42 -5.21
CA ILE A 135 1.72 -4.17 -5.58
C ILE A 135 2.86 -3.76 -4.65
N LEU A 136 3.33 -4.71 -3.86
CA LEU A 136 4.31 -4.49 -2.80
C LEU A 136 5.65 -5.11 -3.20
N PHE A 137 6.67 -4.28 -3.41
CA PHE A 137 8.03 -4.72 -3.74
C PHE A 137 8.88 -4.70 -2.48
N TYR A 138 9.44 -5.83 -2.12
CA TYR A 138 10.43 -5.93 -1.07
C TYR A 138 11.78 -5.41 -1.57
N LEU A 139 12.18 -4.25 -1.06
CA LEU A 139 13.50 -3.69 -1.35
C LEU A 139 14.57 -4.28 -0.43
N ASP A 140 14.20 -4.90 0.68
CA ASP A 140 15.04 -5.66 1.61
C ASP A 140 14.43 -7.04 1.83
N ASP A 141 15.20 -7.99 2.37
CA ASP A 141 14.63 -9.26 2.79
C ASP A 141 13.55 -9.01 3.84
N ALA A 142 12.36 -9.51 3.60
CA ALA A 142 11.23 -9.41 4.51
C ALA A 142 11.04 -10.74 5.25
N ARG A 143 11.07 -10.68 6.57
CA ARG A 143 10.95 -11.79 7.50
C ARG A 143 9.91 -11.45 8.57
N VAL A 144 9.48 -12.46 9.30
CA VAL A 144 8.55 -12.25 10.42
C VAL A 144 9.14 -11.27 11.44
N GLU A 145 10.42 -11.44 11.80
CA GLU A 145 11.10 -10.62 12.80
C GLU A 145 11.29 -9.16 12.39
N ASN A 146 11.32 -8.83 11.08
CA ASN A 146 11.39 -7.44 10.62
C ASN A 146 10.05 -6.88 10.12
N GLY A 147 8.96 -7.59 10.41
CA GLY A 147 7.60 -7.14 10.16
C GLY A 147 7.20 -7.26 8.69
N CYS A 148 7.39 -8.42 8.05
CA CYS A 148 6.87 -8.69 6.72
C CYS A 148 5.35 -8.49 6.66
N LEU A 149 4.79 -8.40 5.46
CA LEU A 149 3.35 -8.35 5.27
C LEU A 149 2.70 -9.63 5.80
N GLN A 150 1.56 -9.47 6.46
CA GLN A 150 0.66 -10.57 6.83
C GLN A 150 -0.68 -10.37 6.13
N VAL A 151 -1.29 -11.44 5.64
CA VAL A 151 -2.59 -11.41 4.96
C VAL A 151 -3.52 -12.47 5.52
N ILE A 152 -4.84 -12.26 5.42
CA ILE A 152 -5.84 -13.30 5.64
C ILE A 152 -6.32 -13.76 4.25
N PRO A 153 -5.93 -14.97 3.81
CA PRO A 153 -6.28 -15.50 2.50
C PRO A 153 -7.79 -15.64 2.32
N ARG A 154 -8.28 -15.53 1.06
CA ARG A 154 -9.67 -15.75 0.65
C ARG A 154 -10.69 -14.79 1.24
N ARG A 155 -10.27 -13.91 2.15
CA ARG A 155 -11.18 -12.95 2.81
C ARG A 155 -11.59 -11.81 1.87
N HIS A 156 -10.85 -11.59 0.77
CA HIS A 156 -11.20 -10.62 -0.28
C HIS A 156 -12.51 -10.95 -1.01
N LEU A 157 -12.96 -12.21 -0.99
CA LEU A 157 -14.22 -12.67 -1.58
C LEU A 157 -15.44 -12.34 -0.69
N GLN A 158 -15.21 -11.93 0.54
CA GLN A 158 -16.26 -11.61 1.52
C GLN A 158 -16.59 -10.11 1.49
N PRO A 159 -17.67 -9.68 2.15
CA PRO A 159 -17.97 -8.27 2.35
C PRO A 159 -16.79 -7.53 3.03
N LEU A 160 -16.70 -6.22 2.77
CA LEU A 160 -15.77 -5.36 3.49
C LEU A 160 -16.01 -5.49 5.00
N MET A 161 -14.94 -5.62 5.76
CA MET A 161 -15.00 -5.59 7.23
C MET A 161 -15.23 -4.15 7.71
N ASP A 162 -15.77 -3.99 8.92
CA ASP A 162 -16.01 -2.65 9.45
C ASP A 162 -14.68 -1.95 9.81
N HIS A 163 -14.55 -0.72 9.34
CA HIS A 163 -13.41 0.18 9.61
C HIS A 163 -13.84 1.42 10.38
N THR A 164 -15.07 1.42 10.95
CA THR A 164 -15.62 2.57 11.64
C THR A 164 -15.87 2.28 13.12
N SER A 165 -15.75 3.29 13.93
CA SER A 165 -16.13 3.25 15.33
C SER A 165 -16.63 4.63 15.75
N GLY A 166 -17.78 4.68 16.45
CA GLY A 166 -18.43 5.93 16.80
C GLY A 166 -18.86 6.77 15.59
N GLY A 167 -19.13 6.13 14.44
CA GLY A 167 -19.49 6.79 13.19
C GLY A 167 -18.34 7.40 12.40
N PHE A 168 -17.09 7.14 12.79
CA PHE A 168 -15.89 7.67 12.13
C PHE A 168 -14.95 6.56 11.66
N PHE A 169 -14.31 6.79 10.52
CA PHE A 169 -13.30 5.91 9.96
C PHE A 169 -12.04 5.90 10.83
N ARG A 170 -11.53 4.71 11.15
CA ARG A 170 -10.40 4.51 12.07
C ARG A 170 -9.11 4.06 11.39
N GLY A 171 -9.11 3.85 10.08
CA GLY A 171 -7.92 3.39 9.35
C GLY A 171 -7.49 1.97 9.72
N LYS A 172 -8.36 1.21 10.36
CA LYS A 172 -8.15 -0.20 10.72
C LYS A 172 -9.50 -0.90 10.80
N ILE A 173 -9.48 -2.22 10.74
CA ILE A 173 -10.67 -3.03 11.04
C ILE A 173 -11.00 -2.85 12.52
N THR A 174 -12.26 -2.53 12.81
CA THR A 174 -12.76 -2.24 14.18
C THR A 174 -13.56 -3.38 14.78
N GLU A 175 -14.00 -4.32 13.96
CA GLU A 175 -14.59 -5.57 14.43
C GLU A 175 -13.49 -6.59 14.78
N LYS A 176 -13.87 -7.69 15.45
CA LYS A 176 -12.93 -8.75 15.81
C LYS A 176 -12.36 -9.41 14.54
N VAL A 177 -11.06 -9.34 14.36
CA VAL A 177 -10.35 -10.06 13.30
C VAL A 177 -10.03 -11.47 13.80
N ASP A 178 -10.44 -12.48 13.05
CA ASP A 178 -9.92 -13.84 13.22
C ASP A 178 -8.64 -13.96 12.38
N ASP A 179 -7.52 -13.83 13.05
CA ASP A 179 -6.19 -13.93 12.45
C ASP A 179 -5.55 -15.32 12.57
N SER A 180 -6.31 -16.32 13.01
CA SER A 180 -5.84 -17.73 13.11
C SER A 180 -5.37 -18.30 11.78
N GLN A 181 -5.84 -17.72 10.66
CA GLN A 181 -5.45 -18.09 9.29
C GLN A 181 -4.49 -17.07 8.67
N ALA A 182 -3.97 -16.12 9.45
CA ALA A 182 -3.05 -15.13 8.94
C ALA A 182 -1.74 -15.77 8.49
N LEU A 183 -1.28 -15.40 7.31
CA LEU A 183 -0.05 -15.89 6.72
C LEU A 183 0.97 -14.77 6.60
N PRO A 184 2.17 -14.91 7.17
CA PRO A 184 3.27 -14.02 6.91
C PRO A 184 3.82 -14.28 5.50
N LEU A 185 3.92 -13.24 4.70
CA LEU A 185 4.47 -13.31 3.35
C LEU A 185 5.95 -12.92 3.38
N GLU A 186 6.80 -13.87 3.78
CA GLU A 186 8.24 -13.68 3.75
C GLU A 186 8.77 -13.71 2.32
N GLY A 187 9.83 -12.96 2.04
CA GLY A 187 10.47 -12.95 0.74
C GLY A 187 11.84 -12.26 0.77
N LYS A 188 12.70 -12.63 -0.18
CA LYS A 188 13.96 -11.94 -0.41
C LYS A 188 13.72 -10.59 -1.07
N ALA A 189 14.68 -9.69 -0.96
CA ALA A 189 14.72 -8.47 -1.75
C ALA A 189 14.52 -8.81 -3.25
N GLY A 190 13.65 -8.05 -3.93
CA GLY A 190 13.24 -8.32 -5.30
C GLY A 190 11.98 -9.16 -5.45
N SER A 191 11.47 -9.76 -4.37
CA SER A 191 10.14 -10.36 -4.38
C SER A 191 9.07 -9.29 -4.48
N VAL A 192 7.97 -9.62 -5.15
CA VAL A 192 6.80 -8.76 -5.28
C VAL A 192 5.53 -9.51 -4.89
N ILE A 193 4.62 -8.81 -4.22
CA ILE A 193 3.29 -9.30 -3.87
C ILE A 193 2.27 -8.47 -4.64
N PHE A 194 1.42 -9.12 -5.41
CA PHE A 194 0.21 -8.52 -5.98
C PHE A 194 -0.95 -8.87 -5.05
N MET A 195 -1.65 -7.88 -4.53
CA MET A 195 -2.67 -8.04 -3.50
C MET A 195 -3.95 -7.30 -3.89
N HIS A 196 -5.07 -8.01 -3.85
CA HIS A 196 -6.39 -7.46 -4.11
C HIS A 196 -6.77 -6.42 -3.05
N CYS A 197 -7.40 -5.32 -3.44
CA CYS A 197 -7.75 -4.21 -2.52
C CYS A 197 -8.64 -4.60 -1.34
N MET A 198 -9.34 -5.73 -1.44
CA MET A 198 -10.19 -6.30 -0.39
C MET A 198 -9.49 -7.32 0.50
N THR A 199 -8.22 -7.66 0.27
CA THR A 199 -7.48 -8.59 1.12
C THR A 199 -7.11 -7.91 2.45
N PRO A 200 -7.58 -8.42 3.61
CA PRO A 200 -7.15 -7.91 4.89
C PRO A 200 -5.67 -8.17 5.09
N HIS A 201 -4.95 -7.14 5.50
CA HIS A 201 -3.52 -7.24 5.70
C HIS A 201 -3.02 -6.34 6.83
N SER A 202 -1.85 -6.68 7.35
CA SER A 202 -1.21 -5.96 8.45
C SER A 202 0.31 -6.11 8.41
N SER A 203 1.01 -5.44 9.28
CA SER A 203 2.43 -5.72 9.54
C SER A 203 2.83 -5.30 10.96
N VAL A 204 3.55 -6.18 11.65
CA VAL A 204 4.03 -5.95 13.02
C VAL A 204 5.27 -5.05 13.06
N THR A 205 5.68 -4.65 14.24
CA THR A 205 6.94 -3.93 14.50
C THR A 205 8.15 -4.72 14.00
N ASN A 206 9.19 -4.03 13.59
CA ASN A 206 10.49 -4.62 13.30
C ASN A 206 11.27 -4.81 14.62
N THR A 207 11.53 -6.05 14.99
CA THR A 207 12.30 -6.41 16.20
C THR A 207 13.74 -6.84 15.87
N SER A 208 14.12 -6.82 14.61
CA SER A 208 15.42 -7.27 14.12
C SER A 208 16.42 -6.12 13.95
N ASP A 209 17.69 -6.47 13.73
CA ASP A 209 18.78 -5.53 13.40
C ASP A 209 18.79 -5.09 11.91
N LYS A 210 17.80 -5.51 11.11
CA LYS A 210 17.75 -5.23 9.67
C LYS A 210 16.55 -4.36 9.32
N SER A 211 16.76 -3.34 8.49
CA SER A 211 15.67 -2.54 7.93
C SER A 211 14.77 -3.38 7.01
N ARG A 212 13.49 -2.98 6.91
CA ARG A 212 12.57 -3.51 5.90
C ARG A 212 11.89 -2.36 5.18
N ARG A 213 12.27 -2.14 3.93
CA ARG A 213 11.70 -1.12 3.04
C ARG A 213 10.80 -1.81 2.00
N THR A 214 9.59 -1.32 1.85
CA THR A 214 8.61 -1.85 0.89
C THR A 214 8.05 -0.72 0.05
N LEU A 215 8.30 -0.77 -1.26
CA LEU A 215 7.64 0.10 -2.23
C LEU A 215 6.25 -0.46 -2.54
N ILE A 216 5.24 0.39 -2.49
CA ILE A 216 3.85 0.04 -2.75
C ILE A 216 3.34 0.90 -3.91
N LEU A 217 2.84 0.24 -4.93
CA LEU A 217 2.20 0.84 -6.09
C LEU A 217 0.74 0.39 -6.14
N SER A 218 -0.17 1.29 -6.47
CA SER A 218 -1.58 0.94 -6.64
C SER A 218 -2.07 1.28 -8.03
N TYR A 219 -2.82 0.32 -8.60
CA TYR A 219 -3.47 0.46 -9.90
C TYR A 219 -4.94 0.12 -9.77
N ARG A 220 -5.75 0.67 -10.67
CA ARG A 220 -7.16 0.35 -10.81
C ARG A 220 -7.55 0.25 -12.27
N ALA A 221 -8.63 -0.46 -12.56
CA ALA A 221 -9.25 -0.42 -13.88
C ALA A 221 -9.76 1.01 -14.17
N ALA A 222 -9.75 1.42 -15.42
CA ALA A 222 -10.16 2.78 -15.80
C ALA A 222 -11.65 3.07 -15.51
N ASP A 223 -12.48 2.04 -15.41
CA ASP A 223 -13.90 2.11 -15.06
C ASP A 223 -14.20 1.94 -13.56
N ALA A 224 -13.17 1.69 -12.75
CA ALA A 224 -13.24 1.68 -11.28
C ALA A 224 -13.09 3.12 -10.78
N TYR A 225 -14.20 3.82 -10.60
CA TYR A 225 -14.21 5.25 -10.30
C TYR A 225 -14.27 5.51 -8.79
N PRO A 226 -13.45 6.46 -8.26
CA PRO A 226 -13.54 6.83 -6.84
C PRO A 226 -14.89 7.44 -6.52
N ILE A 227 -15.51 6.97 -5.44
CA ILE A 227 -16.77 7.52 -4.92
C ILE A 227 -16.49 8.74 -4.05
N TYR A 228 -15.33 8.78 -3.43
CA TYR A 228 -14.88 9.93 -2.67
C TYR A 228 -14.50 11.04 -3.65
N CYS A 229 -15.42 12.03 -3.77
CA CYS A 229 -15.25 13.15 -4.68
C CYS A 229 -14.30 14.20 -4.11
N GLY A 230 -13.21 14.40 -4.76
CA GLY A 230 -12.24 15.46 -4.52
C GLY A 230 -11.34 15.56 -5.73
N VAL A 231 -10.29 16.35 -5.64
CA VAL A 231 -9.31 16.53 -6.71
C VAL A 231 -8.71 15.18 -7.14
N MET A 232 -8.57 14.24 -6.18
CA MET A 232 -8.04 12.89 -6.40
C MET A 232 -8.92 11.98 -7.30
N SER A 233 -10.12 12.39 -7.65
CA SER A 233 -11.01 11.64 -8.54
C SER A 233 -10.87 12.04 -10.00
N THR A 234 -10.09 13.07 -10.30
CA THR A 234 -10.00 13.68 -11.63
C THR A 234 -8.63 13.51 -12.24
N SER A 235 -8.54 13.62 -13.56
CA SER A 235 -7.27 13.67 -14.30
C SER A 235 -6.37 14.87 -13.94
N ALA A 236 -6.87 15.80 -13.12
CA ALA A 236 -6.08 16.92 -12.59
C ALA A 236 -5.19 16.52 -11.40
N ASP A 237 -5.37 15.35 -10.81
CA ASP A 237 -4.47 14.83 -9.78
C ASP A 237 -3.10 14.50 -10.41
N PRO A 238 -2.00 15.13 -9.96
CA PRO A 238 -0.67 14.91 -10.55
C PRO A 238 -0.13 13.48 -10.35
N HIS A 239 -0.70 12.72 -9.41
CA HIS A 239 -0.30 11.36 -9.12
C HIS A 239 -1.03 10.34 -10.01
N LEU A 240 -2.22 10.69 -10.49
CA LEU A 240 -3.10 9.83 -11.27
C LEU A 240 -2.69 9.83 -12.75
N ARG A 241 -2.46 8.65 -13.33
CA ARG A 241 -2.03 8.53 -14.72
C ARG A 241 -2.72 7.38 -15.43
N LEU A 242 -3.14 7.62 -16.66
CA LEU A 242 -3.40 6.51 -17.58
C LEU A 242 -2.05 5.90 -17.99
N VAL A 243 -1.82 4.64 -17.64
CA VAL A 243 -0.55 3.94 -17.91
C VAL A 243 -0.68 2.90 -19.01
N ARG A 244 -1.91 2.48 -19.33
CA ARG A 244 -2.21 1.60 -20.46
C ARG A 244 -3.66 1.78 -20.92
N GLY A 245 -3.94 1.56 -22.23
CA GLY A 245 -5.29 1.62 -22.81
C GLY A 245 -5.86 3.03 -22.89
N LYS A 246 -7.11 3.21 -22.51
CA LYS A 246 -7.86 4.49 -22.60
C LYS A 246 -8.64 4.80 -21.33
N TYR A 247 -8.91 6.08 -21.11
CA TYR A 247 -9.84 6.48 -20.07
C TYR A 247 -11.24 5.96 -20.35
N SER A 248 -11.92 5.45 -19.33
CA SER A 248 -13.33 5.11 -19.44
C SER A 248 -14.21 6.36 -19.38
N SER A 249 -15.22 6.42 -20.23
CA SER A 249 -16.26 7.47 -20.17
C SER A 249 -17.40 7.12 -19.20
N THR A 250 -17.39 5.90 -18.65
CA THR A 250 -18.43 5.40 -17.73
C THR A 250 -17.79 4.69 -16.56
N ALA A 251 -18.41 4.78 -15.38
CA ALA A 251 -18.04 3.98 -14.21
C ALA A 251 -18.85 2.69 -14.20
N ARG A 252 -18.20 1.55 -13.94
CA ARG A 252 -18.87 0.27 -13.74
C ARG A 252 -19.12 0.09 -12.24
N ALA A 253 -20.38 0.06 -11.83
CA ALA A 253 -20.77 -0.18 -10.44
C ALA A 253 -21.08 -1.66 -10.23
N THR A 254 -20.38 -2.27 -9.26
CA THR A 254 -20.64 -3.66 -8.82
C THR A 254 -21.13 -3.70 -7.37
N GLU A 255 -20.93 -2.64 -6.61
CA GLU A 255 -21.37 -2.53 -5.22
C GLU A 255 -22.67 -1.71 -5.14
N THR A 256 -23.64 -2.23 -4.41
CA THR A 256 -24.93 -1.55 -4.18
C THR A 256 -24.87 -0.56 -3.01
N GLN A 257 -23.95 -0.78 -2.08
CA GLN A 257 -23.70 0.10 -0.94
C GLN A 257 -22.19 0.17 -0.72
N ILE A 258 -21.69 1.38 -0.60
CA ILE A 258 -20.27 1.66 -0.43
C ILE A 258 -20.07 2.52 0.81
N PRO A 259 -19.33 2.04 1.82
CA PRO A 259 -19.01 2.83 3.00
C PRO A 259 -18.18 4.07 2.63
N ILE A 260 -18.57 5.22 3.18
CA ILE A 260 -17.83 6.47 3.00
C ILE A 260 -16.94 6.68 4.22
N PRO A 261 -15.60 6.80 4.04
CA PRO A 261 -14.70 7.06 5.14
C PRO A 261 -14.90 8.49 5.66
N ARG A 262 -15.59 8.62 6.80
CA ARG A 262 -15.79 9.90 7.48
C ARG A 262 -14.74 10.08 8.55
N TYR A 263 -13.94 11.11 8.43
CA TYR A 263 -12.91 11.45 9.41
C TYR A 263 -13.47 12.37 10.51
N GLU A 264 -13.07 12.10 11.74
CA GLU A 264 -13.46 12.92 12.91
C GLU A 264 -12.66 14.24 12.93
N THR A 265 -11.38 14.13 12.61
CA THR A 265 -10.45 15.27 12.53
C THR A 265 -9.62 15.16 11.26
N LYS A 266 -8.98 16.25 10.87
CA LYS A 266 -7.97 16.19 9.81
C LYS A 266 -6.75 15.42 10.35
N VAL A 267 -6.38 14.34 9.69
CA VAL A 267 -5.19 13.54 10.01
C VAL A 267 -4.16 13.70 8.90
N ALA A 268 -2.89 13.69 9.27
CA ALA A 268 -1.79 13.82 8.31
C ALA A 268 -1.41 12.47 7.71
N SER A 269 -1.58 11.36 8.43
CA SER A 269 -1.15 10.04 7.96
C SER A 269 -2.01 8.90 8.49
N LEU A 270 -1.86 7.72 7.87
CA LEU A 270 -2.43 6.47 8.34
C LEU A 270 -1.98 6.13 9.78
N TYR A 271 -0.71 6.34 10.07
CA TYR A 271 -0.15 6.04 11.39
C TYR A 271 -0.79 6.91 12.47
N GLU A 272 -0.95 8.21 12.21
CA GLU A 272 -1.65 9.12 13.12
C GLU A 272 -3.08 8.67 13.37
N LEU A 273 -3.82 8.30 12.31
CA LEU A 273 -5.19 7.81 12.41
C LEU A 273 -5.29 6.54 13.28
N GLN A 274 -4.41 5.57 13.04
CA GLN A 274 -4.39 4.32 13.80
C GLN A 274 -3.89 4.52 15.23
N GLU A 275 -2.97 5.44 15.49
CA GLU A 275 -2.52 5.81 16.83
C GLU A 275 -3.65 6.46 17.64
N GLN A 276 -4.40 7.37 17.02
CA GLN A 276 -5.59 7.97 17.65
C GLN A 276 -6.65 6.91 17.99
N ALA A 277 -6.87 5.95 17.08
CA ALA A 277 -7.80 4.85 17.33
C ALA A 277 -7.37 3.98 18.52
N ARG A 278 -6.08 3.59 18.60
CA ARG A 278 -5.54 2.83 19.75
C ARG A 278 -5.61 3.61 21.06
N ALA A 279 -5.37 4.92 21.03
CA ALA A 279 -5.46 5.76 22.22
C ALA A 279 -6.90 5.90 22.74
N ALA A 280 -7.89 5.90 21.86
CA ALA A 280 -9.29 5.93 22.22
C ALA A 280 -9.75 4.61 22.88
N GLU A 281 -9.30 3.44 22.34
CA GLU A 281 -9.63 2.11 22.90
C GLU A 281 -9.07 1.88 24.32
N LYS A 282 -7.94 2.49 24.66
CA LYS A 282 -7.35 2.39 26.02
C LYS A 282 -8.12 3.21 27.08
N LYS A 283 -9.04 4.08 26.66
CA LYS A 283 -9.83 4.94 27.56
C LYS A 283 -11.25 4.39 27.83
N THR A 284 -11.65 3.37 27.10
CA THR A 284 -12.90 2.61 27.27
C THR A 284 -12.64 1.32 28.04
#